data_062e1122dd618961b869c8774827ad4c
#
_entry.id   062e1122dd618961b869c8774827ad4c
#
_cell.length_a   1.000
_cell.length_b   1.000
_cell.length_c   1.000
_cell.angle_alpha   90.00
_cell.angle_beta   90.00
_cell.angle_gamma   90.00
#
_symmetry.space_group_name_H-M   'P 1'
#
loop_
_entity.id
_entity.type
_entity.pdbx_description
1 polymer ?
#
loop_
_entity_poly.entity_id
_entity_poly.type
_entity_poly.pdbx_seq_one_letter_code
_entity_poly.pdbx_strand_id
1 'polypeptide(L)'
;MNTLLRFPGGRDRALTLSYDDGVNSDIPLMEILDAHGIRATFNINTALFAPEGMPMPDSVNTTETRRLSKEETVAAYKDTPHEVAVHALTHPFLQEMPASLVTYEVMEDRKNIEAMFGTVCRGMAYPYGTFNDTVVSCLRDSGIVYSRTTVSTGRFDIPVDWLRMPATCHHNDPRLPELCDQFLADTPGRPARLFYLWGHSYEFAHNQNWHIIRDFAKKMGGNDKIWYATNIEVYDYVTAFRRLEYSADGRRIHNPTALYLWLSTGGDAVCIPSGATVEI
;
A
#
# COMPACT_ATOMS: atom_id res chain seq x y z
N MET A 1 18.65 16.46 -20.04
CA MET A 1 18.56 14.99 -20.09
C MET A 1 17.24 14.59 -19.42
N ASN A 2 16.46 13.69 -20.01
CA ASN A 2 15.18 13.28 -19.42
C ASN A 2 15.42 12.01 -18.61
N THR A 3 15.45 12.11 -17.28
CA THR A 3 15.59 10.99 -16.37
C THR A 3 14.21 10.52 -15.89
N LEU A 4 13.93 9.24 -16.03
CA LEU A 4 12.66 8.63 -15.60
C LEU A 4 12.91 7.72 -14.41
N LEU A 5 12.06 7.81 -13.38
CA LEU A 5 12.07 6.88 -12.25
C LEU A 5 11.97 5.44 -12.76
N ARG A 6 12.77 4.56 -12.15
CA ARG A 6 12.61 3.11 -12.22
C ARG A 6 12.57 2.54 -10.80
N PHE A 7 11.78 1.50 -10.60
CA PHE A 7 11.71 0.78 -9.34
C PHE A 7 12.91 -0.16 -9.14
N PRO A 8 13.10 -0.78 -7.98
CA PRO A 8 14.23 -1.67 -7.71
C PRO A 8 14.48 -2.68 -8.82
N GLY A 9 15.75 -2.82 -9.23
CA GLY A 9 16.14 -3.67 -10.37
C GLY A 9 15.87 -3.06 -11.74
N GLY A 10 15.59 -1.74 -11.83
CA GLY A 10 15.34 -1.05 -13.10
C GLY A 10 13.93 -1.25 -13.66
N ARG A 11 13.00 -1.79 -12.86
CA ARG A 11 11.61 -2.07 -13.26
C ARG A 11 10.83 -0.80 -13.55
N ASP A 12 9.92 -0.86 -14.53
CA ASP A 12 9.05 0.27 -14.88
C ASP A 12 7.67 0.20 -14.22
N ARG A 13 7.39 -0.87 -13.45
CA ARG A 13 6.10 -1.15 -12.82
C ARG A 13 6.25 -1.50 -11.36
N ALA A 14 5.31 -0.99 -10.52
CA ALA A 14 5.11 -1.46 -9.16
C ALA A 14 3.64 -1.84 -8.96
N LEU A 15 3.41 -2.84 -8.12
CA LEU A 15 2.09 -3.28 -7.67
C LEU A 15 2.04 -3.19 -6.15
N THR A 16 1.00 -2.52 -5.64
CA THR A 16 0.66 -2.49 -4.22
C THR A 16 -0.82 -2.76 -4.00
N LEU A 17 -1.14 -3.38 -2.89
CA LEU A 17 -2.51 -3.68 -2.48
C LEU A 17 -2.78 -3.08 -1.09
N SER A 18 -4.04 -2.71 -0.83
CA SER A 18 -4.47 -2.21 0.49
C SER A 18 -5.83 -2.78 0.85
N TYR A 19 -5.90 -3.45 2.02
CA TYR A 19 -7.13 -4.06 2.53
C TYR A 19 -7.41 -3.55 3.94
N ASP A 20 -8.70 -3.37 4.26
CA ASP A 20 -9.13 -2.69 5.47
C ASP A 20 -9.79 -3.64 6.46
N ASP A 21 -9.86 -3.17 7.71
CA ASP A 21 -10.71 -3.66 8.78
C ASP A 21 -10.14 -4.78 9.68
N GLY A 22 -9.10 -5.49 9.31
CA GLY A 22 -8.49 -6.52 10.18
C GLY A 22 -9.44 -7.66 10.51
N VAL A 23 -9.98 -8.31 9.48
CA VAL A 23 -10.98 -9.38 9.60
C VAL A 23 -10.39 -10.77 9.30
N ASN A 24 -11.08 -11.83 9.73
CA ASN A 24 -10.65 -13.21 9.49
C ASN A 24 -10.45 -13.56 8.00
N SER A 25 -11.14 -12.87 7.09
CA SER A 25 -10.97 -13.03 5.65
C SER A 25 -9.61 -12.55 5.13
N ASP A 26 -8.85 -11.77 5.91
CA ASP A 26 -7.49 -11.38 5.55
C ASP A 26 -6.54 -12.58 5.51
N ILE A 27 -6.78 -13.61 6.32
CA ILE A 27 -5.94 -14.81 6.38
C ILE A 27 -5.93 -15.55 5.03
N PRO A 28 -7.07 -16.02 4.46
CA PRO A 28 -7.05 -16.64 3.14
C PRO A 28 -6.66 -15.68 2.01
N LEU A 29 -6.88 -14.36 2.17
CA LEU A 29 -6.37 -13.39 1.22
C LEU A 29 -4.84 -13.38 1.20
N MET A 30 -4.17 -13.33 2.35
CA MET A 30 -2.71 -13.39 2.46
C MET A 30 -2.16 -14.67 1.83
N GLU A 31 -2.77 -15.83 2.11
CA GLU A 31 -2.37 -17.11 1.50
C GLU A 31 -2.40 -17.06 -0.03
N ILE A 32 -3.44 -16.45 -0.61
CA ILE A 32 -3.54 -16.27 -2.07
C ILE A 32 -2.43 -15.34 -2.58
N LEU A 33 -2.17 -14.23 -1.91
CA LEU A 33 -1.16 -13.26 -2.32
C LEU A 33 0.26 -13.82 -2.18
N ASP A 34 0.57 -14.49 -1.08
CA ASP A 34 1.88 -15.10 -0.80
C ASP A 34 2.23 -16.18 -1.82
N ALA A 35 1.25 -17.00 -2.23
CA ALA A 35 1.44 -18.01 -3.27
C ALA A 35 1.88 -17.42 -4.61
N HIS A 36 1.71 -16.11 -4.81
CA HIS A 36 2.08 -15.39 -6.03
C HIS A 36 3.16 -14.32 -5.81
N GLY A 37 3.75 -14.24 -4.59
CA GLY A 37 4.77 -13.27 -4.23
C GLY A 37 4.29 -11.82 -4.20
N ILE A 38 2.98 -11.59 -4.00
CA ILE A 38 2.36 -10.26 -3.96
C ILE A 38 2.31 -9.76 -2.52
N ARG A 39 2.73 -8.52 -2.31
CA ARG A 39 2.67 -7.85 -1.01
C ARG A 39 1.44 -6.96 -0.91
N ALA A 40 0.94 -6.80 0.31
CA ALA A 40 -0.20 -5.93 0.62
C ALA A 40 0.03 -5.14 1.90
N THR A 41 -0.77 -4.11 2.08
CA THR A 41 -0.91 -3.34 3.32
C THR A 41 -2.28 -3.63 3.91
N PHE A 42 -2.34 -3.99 5.20
CA PHE A 42 -3.57 -4.22 5.93
C PHE A 42 -3.77 -3.10 6.94
N ASN A 43 -4.86 -2.36 6.80
CA ASN A 43 -5.20 -1.24 7.66
C ASN A 43 -6.17 -1.70 8.74
N ILE A 44 -5.78 -1.63 10.01
CA ILE A 44 -6.54 -2.23 11.10
C ILE A 44 -7.01 -1.19 12.13
N ASN A 45 -8.08 -1.52 12.85
CA ASN A 45 -8.64 -0.69 13.94
C ASN A 45 -8.42 -1.40 15.27
N THR A 46 -7.51 -0.93 16.08
CA THR A 46 -7.06 -1.67 17.27
C THR A 46 -8.02 -1.64 18.46
N ALA A 47 -9.05 -0.81 18.47
CA ALA A 47 -10.11 -0.87 19.47
C ALA A 47 -11.30 -1.76 19.08
N LEU A 48 -11.29 -2.32 17.86
CA LEU A 48 -12.40 -3.13 17.34
C LEU A 48 -12.08 -4.63 17.27
N PHE A 49 -11.06 -5.08 17.95
CA PHE A 49 -10.75 -6.50 18.03
C PHE A 49 -11.91 -7.32 18.57
N ALA A 50 -12.12 -8.50 18.01
CA ALA A 50 -13.04 -9.48 18.60
C ALA A 50 -12.55 -9.93 19.98
N PRO A 51 -13.47 -10.36 20.87
CA PRO A 51 -13.08 -11.01 22.12
C PRO A 51 -12.20 -12.23 21.89
N GLU A 52 -11.20 -12.42 22.75
CA GLU A 52 -10.35 -13.61 22.71
C GLU A 52 -11.16 -14.90 22.87
N GLY A 53 -10.78 -15.93 22.12
CA GLY A 53 -11.46 -17.23 22.15
C GLY A 53 -12.80 -17.28 21.41
N MET A 54 -13.22 -16.20 20.75
CA MET A 54 -14.41 -16.22 19.90
C MET A 54 -14.15 -17.12 18.68
N PRO A 55 -15.06 -18.08 18.34
CA PRO A 55 -14.87 -18.96 17.19
C PRO A 55 -14.62 -18.18 15.89
N MET A 56 -13.67 -18.67 15.08
CA MET A 56 -13.35 -18.07 13.79
C MET A 56 -14.24 -18.69 12.69
N PRO A 57 -15.03 -17.88 11.97
CA PRO A 57 -15.81 -18.37 10.85
C PRO A 57 -14.93 -18.80 9.67
N ASP A 58 -15.40 -19.77 8.90
CA ASP A 58 -14.80 -20.13 7.61
C ASP A 58 -15.27 -19.15 6.53
N SER A 59 -14.52 -18.06 6.35
CA SER A 59 -14.84 -17.02 5.37
C SER A 59 -14.63 -17.41 3.91
N VAL A 60 -14.07 -18.58 3.63
CA VAL A 60 -13.93 -19.10 2.25
C VAL A 60 -15.20 -19.81 1.80
N ASN A 61 -15.78 -20.62 2.68
CA ASN A 61 -16.93 -21.46 2.36
C ASN A 61 -18.27 -20.90 2.87
N THR A 62 -18.24 -19.87 3.70
CA THR A 62 -19.44 -19.19 4.20
C THR A 62 -19.39 -17.69 3.97
N THR A 63 -20.48 -16.99 4.21
CA THR A 63 -20.56 -15.52 4.17
C THR A 63 -20.21 -14.88 5.50
N GLU A 64 -19.89 -15.68 6.52
CA GLU A 64 -19.64 -15.17 7.86
C GLU A 64 -18.23 -14.60 8.00
N THR A 65 -18.13 -13.40 8.51
CA THR A 65 -16.88 -12.73 8.80
C THR A 65 -16.94 -12.01 10.15
N ARG A 66 -15.78 -11.84 10.79
CA ARG A 66 -15.63 -11.05 12.00
C ARG A 66 -14.26 -10.39 12.06
N ARG A 67 -14.11 -9.41 12.89
CA ARG A 67 -12.78 -8.86 13.24
C ARG A 67 -11.92 -9.96 13.86
N LEU A 68 -10.63 -9.91 13.64
CA LEU A 68 -9.67 -10.73 14.37
C LEU A 68 -9.60 -10.27 15.84
N SER A 69 -9.29 -11.18 16.76
CA SER A 69 -8.86 -10.79 18.11
C SER A 69 -7.44 -10.21 18.05
N LYS A 70 -6.98 -9.63 19.16
CA LYS A 70 -5.61 -9.11 19.24
C LYS A 70 -4.57 -10.22 19.03
N GLU A 71 -4.76 -11.38 19.66
CA GLU A 71 -3.85 -12.52 19.52
C GLU A 71 -3.84 -13.05 18.09
N GLU A 72 -5.02 -13.22 17.48
CA GLU A 72 -5.16 -13.65 16.09
C GLU A 72 -4.53 -12.65 15.12
N THR A 73 -4.68 -11.34 15.36
CA THR A 73 -4.07 -10.28 14.55
C THR A 73 -2.54 -10.39 14.58
N VAL A 74 -1.95 -10.55 15.77
CA VAL A 74 -0.51 -10.75 15.88
C VAL A 74 -0.07 -12.02 15.18
N ALA A 75 -0.80 -13.13 15.37
CA ALA A 75 -0.46 -14.41 14.73
C ALA A 75 -0.58 -14.36 13.20
N ALA A 76 -1.56 -13.62 12.66
CA ALA A 76 -1.80 -13.53 11.23
C ALA A 76 -0.77 -12.67 10.49
N TYR A 77 -0.40 -11.51 11.04
CA TYR A 77 0.41 -10.54 10.31
C TYR A 77 1.88 -10.50 10.71
N LYS A 78 2.25 -10.97 11.92
CA LYS A 78 3.64 -10.93 12.37
C LYS A 78 4.50 -11.84 11.52
N ASP A 79 5.70 -11.36 11.20
CA ASP A 79 6.71 -12.08 10.41
C ASP A 79 6.26 -12.39 8.96
N THR A 80 5.23 -11.70 8.46
CA THR A 80 4.82 -11.73 7.06
C THR A 80 5.49 -10.62 6.25
N PRO A 81 5.52 -10.70 4.90
CA PRO A 81 6.03 -9.62 4.06
C PRO A 81 5.04 -8.46 3.89
N HIS A 82 3.90 -8.51 4.57
CA HIS A 82 2.85 -7.51 4.49
C HIS A 82 3.07 -6.38 5.49
N GLU A 83 2.54 -5.21 5.17
CA GLU A 83 2.50 -4.05 6.06
C GLU A 83 1.22 -4.06 6.87
N VAL A 84 1.31 -3.69 8.16
CA VAL A 84 0.16 -3.33 8.97
C VAL A 84 0.17 -1.82 9.19
N ALA A 85 -0.96 -1.17 8.88
CA ALA A 85 -1.12 0.28 8.92
C ALA A 85 -2.37 0.71 9.70
N VAL A 86 -2.44 2.00 10.00
CA VAL A 86 -3.53 2.62 10.78
C VAL A 86 -4.83 2.68 9.98
N HIS A 87 -5.96 2.42 10.67
CA HIS A 87 -7.30 2.66 10.11
C HIS A 87 -8.20 3.46 11.07
N ALA A 88 -7.58 4.28 11.92
CA ALA A 88 -8.13 4.92 13.11
C ALA A 88 -8.62 3.90 14.17
N LEU A 89 -8.54 4.29 15.43
CA LEU A 89 -8.76 3.43 16.60
C LEU A 89 -10.14 2.75 16.58
N THR A 90 -11.20 3.53 16.32
CA THR A 90 -12.61 3.13 16.42
C THR A 90 -13.39 3.25 15.08
N HIS A 91 -12.69 3.47 13.96
CA HIS A 91 -13.27 3.62 12.62
C HIS A 91 -14.34 4.74 12.52
N PRO A 92 -14.06 5.98 12.98
CA PRO A 92 -15.04 7.07 12.94
C PRO A 92 -15.02 7.84 11.61
N PHE A 93 -16.03 8.70 11.40
CA PHE A 93 -15.97 9.76 10.38
C PHE A 93 -15.03 10.88 10.85
N LEU A 94 -13.74 10.77 10.56
CA LEU A 94 -12.71 11.69 11.06
C LEU A 94 -12.97 13.16 10.73
N GLN A 95 -13.55 13.45 9.56
CA GLN A 95 -13.86 14.82 9.14
C GLN A 95 -14.96 15.50 9.97
N GLU A 96 -15.73 14.74 10.75
CA GLU A 96 -16.78 15.23 11.64
C GLU A 96 -16.29 15.43 13.08
N MET A 97 -15.02 15.09 13.34
CA MET A 97 -14.42 15.15 14.67
C MET A 97 -13.57 16.41 14.85
N PRO A 98 -13.47 16.96 16.08
CA PRO A 98 -12.49 17.98 16.38
C PRO A 98 -11.06 17.43 16.26
N ALA A 99 -10.11 18.29 15.88
CA ALA A 99 -8.71 17.93 15.62
C ALA A 99 -8.06 17.11 16.76
N SER A 100 -8.37 17.43 18.01
CA SER A 100 -7.83 16.70 19.16
C SER A 100 -8.27 15.23 19.21
N LEU A 101 -9.52 14.94 18.83
CA LEU A 101 -10.02 13.57 18.76
C LEU A 101 -9.51 12.85 17.52
N VAL A 102 -9.36 13.54 16.38
CA VAL A 102 -8.69 12.98 15.19
C VAL A 102 -7.27 12.53 15.54
N THR A 103 -6.51 13.40 16.21
CA THR A 103 -5.15 13.06 16.66
C THR A 103 -5.14 11.88 17.63
N TYR A 104 -6.08 11.83 18.57
CA TYR A 104 -6.23 10.70 19.50
C TYR A 104 -6.49 9.37 18.76
N GLU A 105 -7.48 9.35 17.86
CA GLU A 105 -7.83 8.17 17.05
C GLU A 105 -6.63 7.63 16.26
N VAL A 106 -5.86 8.51 15.65
CA VAL A 106 -4.69 8.14 14.85
C VAL A 106 -3.53 7.68 15.73
N MET A 107 -3.21 8.43 16.79
CA MET A 107 -2.04 8.16 17.62
C MET A 107 -2.21 6.92 18.49
N GLU A 108 -3.39 6.69 19.07
CA GLU A 108 -3.60 5.49 19.89
C GLU A 108 -3.63 4.22 19.02
N ASP A 109 -4.23 4.27 17.83
CA ASP A 109 -4.20 3.16 16.88
C ASP A 109 -2.76 2.84 16.45
N ARG A 110 -2.01 3.87 16.05
CA ARG A 110 -0.59 3.78 15.69
C ARG A 110 0.24 3.17 16.82
N LYS A 111 0.11 3.67 18.03
CA LYS A 111 0.83 3.19 19.22
C LYS A 111 0.53 1.71 19.51
N ASN A 112 -0.73 1.30 19.37
CA ASN A 112 -1.11 -0.08 19.57
C ASN A 112 -0.50 -1.00 18.51
N ILE A 113 -0.50 -0.59 17.23
CA ILE A 113 0.14 -1.31 16.13
C ILE A 113 1.65 -1.44 16.38
N GLU A 114 2.32 -0.34 16.70
CA GLU A 114 3.76 -0.32 16.99
C GLU A 114 4.12 -1.24 18.18
N ALA A 115 3.29 -1.28 19.21
CA ALA A 115 3.49 -2.16 20.36
C ALA A 115 3.29 -3.65 20.03
N MET A 116 2.38 -3.99 19.09
CA MET A 116 2.13 -5.37 18.65
C MET A 116 3.22 -5.91 17.73
N PHE A 117 3.71 -5.08 16.81
CA PHE A 117 4.59 -5.53 15.73
C PHE A 117 6.05 -5.09 15.86
N GLY A 118 6.36 -4.16 16.77
CA GLY A 118 7.74 -3.67 16.99
C GLY A 118 8.28 -2.83 15.83
N THR A 119 7.42 -2.26 15.00
CA THR A 119 7.78 -1.43 13.83
C THR A 119 7.33 0.02 14.02
N VAL A 120 7.87 0.95 13.24
CA VAL A 120 7.38 2.32 13.18
C VAL A 120 6.29 2.40 12.12
N CYS A 121 5.03 2.53 12.55
CA CYS A 121 3.88 2.62 11.66
C CYS A 121 3.72 4.06 11.15
N ARG A 122 3.75 4.26 9.81
CA ARG A 122 3.66 5.58 9.18
C ARG A 122 2.58 5.67 8.11
N GLY A 123 1.84 4.60 7.90
CA GLY A 123 0.81 4.49 6.90
C GLY A 123 -0.60 4.47 7.47
N MET A 124 -1.56 4.87 6.64
CA MET A 124 -2.98 4.89 7.01
C MET A 124 -3.89 4.69 5.78
N ALA A 125 -5.11 4.18 6.02
CA ALA A 125 -6.26 4.38 5.14
C ALA A 125 -7.35 5.13 5.89
N TYR A 126 -8.04 6.05 5.21
CA TYR A 126 -9.14 6.80 5.82
C TYR A 126 -10.36 5.92 6.00
N PRO A 127 -10.94 5.81 7.23
CA PRO A 127 -12.27 5.23 7.42
C PRO A 127 -13.27 5.88 6.47
N TYR A 128 -14.09 5.06 5.79
CA TYR A 128 -15.05 5.50 4.77
C TYR A 128 -14.43 6.27 3.58
N GLY A 129 -13.12 6.42 3.53
CA GLY A 129 -12.42 7.22 2.53
C GLY A 129 -12.59 8.73 2.68
N THR A 130 -13.13 9.21 3.81
CA THR A 130 -13.52 10.62 4.02
C THR A 130 -12.47 11.37 4.83
N PHE A 131 -12.19 12.61 4.44
CA PHE A 131 -11.22 13.49 5.09
C PHE A 131 -11.50 14.97 4.74
N ASN A 132 -10.83 15.87 5.47
CA ASN A 132 -10.73 17.30 5.16
C ASN A 132 -9.32 17.79 5.46
N ASP A 133 -9.03 19.06 5.24
CA ASP A 133 -7.68 19.64 5.44
C ASP A 133 -7.23 19.58 6.91
N THR A 134 -8.16 19.68 7.86
CA THR A 134 -7.85 19.52 9.29
C THR A 134 -7.39 18.09 9.58
N VAL A 135 -8.08 17.08 9.09
CA VAL A 135 -7.69 15.66 9.23
C VAL A 135 -6.31 15.44 8.63
N VAL A 136 -6.06 15.92 7.41
CA VAL A 136 -4.75 15.79 6.75
C VAL A 136 -3.63 16.45 7.56
N SER A 137 -3.90 17.62 8.18
CA SER A 137 -2.91 18.25 9.07
C SER A 137 -2.64 17.40 10.31
N CYS A 138 -3.68 16.89 10.98
CA CYS A 138 -3.54 16.00 12.13
C CYS A 138 -2.72 14.74 11.79
N LEU A 139 -2.95 14.12 10.61
CA LEU A 139 -2.18 12.97 10.17
C LEU A 139 -0.69 13.30 10.02
N ARG A 140 -0.39 14.42 9.37
CA ARG A 140 0.99 14.90 9.19
C ARG A 140 1.68 15.12 10.52
N ASP A 141 1.01 15.80 11.45
CA ASP A 141 1.53 16.10 12.78
C ASP A 141 1.67 14.82 13.63
N SER A 142 0.86 13.80 13.34
CA SER A 142 0.94 12.46 13.95
C SER A 142 1.99 11.56 13.28
N GLY A 143 2.79 12.05 12.33
CA GLY A 143 3.85 11.29 11.65
C GLY A 143 3.35 10.27 10.64
N ILE A 144 2.10 10.36 10.19
CA ILE A 144 1.58 9.60 9.06
C ILE A 144 2.09 10.23 7.76
N VAL A 145 2.69 9.43 6.89
CA VAL A 145 3.33 9.93 5.66
C VAL A 145 2.54 9.64 4.40
N TYR A 146 1.63 8.65 4.43
CA TYR A 146 0.65 8.41 3.38
C TYR A 146 -0.70 8.01 3.98
N SER A 147 -1.78 8.34 3.27
CA SER A 147 -3.12 7.86 3.61
C SER A 147 -3.94 7.62 2.34
N ARG A 148 -4.47 6.38 2.20
CA ARG A 148 -5.30 5.98 1.07
C ARG A 148 -6.72 6.51 1.20
N THR A 149 -7.23 7.01 0.09
CA THR A 149 -8.63 7.40 -0.10
C THR A 149 -9.39 6.30 -0.86
N THR A 150 -10.71 6.42 -0.98
CA THR A 150 -11.54 5.52 -1.80
C THR A 150 -11.62 5.94 -3.28
N VAL A 151 -10.90 7.00 -3.67
CA VAL A 151 -10.92 7.49 -5.06
C VAL A 151 -10.24 6.47 -5.97
N SER A 152 -10.98 5.99 -6.97
CA SER A 152 -10.48 5.11 -8.04
C SER A 152 -10.28 5.91 -9.31
N THR A 153 -9.03 5.96 -9.80
CA THR A 153 -8.66 6.78 -10.96
C THR A 153 -8.74 6.04 -12.29
N GLY A 154 -8.66 4.71 -12.27
CA GLY A 154 -8.46 3.88 -13.47
C GLY A 154 -7.10 4.10 -14.14
N ARG A 155 -6.13 4.74 -13.44
CA ARG A 155 -4.81 5.10 -13.97
C ARG A 155 -3.70 4.49 -13.12
N PHE A 156 -2.47 4.60 -13.61
CA PHE A 156 -1.28 4.00 -13.01
C PHE A 156 -0.25 5.05 -12.60
N ASP A 157 -0.72 6.27 -12.30
CA ASP A 157 0.16 7.38 -11.91
C ASP A 157 0.74 7.16 -10.51
N ILE A 158 1.97 7.60 -10.31
CA ILE A 158 2.57 7.69 -8.98
C ILE A 158 1.93 8.85 -8.24
N PRO A 159 1.48 8.69 -6.99
CA PRO A 159 0.84 9.75 -6.23
C PRO A 159 1.69 10.99 -6.09
N VAL A 160 1.05 12.16 -6.22
CA VAL A 160 1.67 13.47 -5.96
C VAL A 160 1.44 13.88 -4.52
N ASP A 161 0.21 13.71 -4.02
CA ASP A 161 -0.16 13.95 -2.62
C ASP A 161 -0.37 12.61 -1.91
N TRP A 162 0.62 12.25 -1.10
CA TRP A 162 0.61 10.98 -0.38
C TRP A 162 -0.43 10.91 0.74
N LEU A 163 -0.79 12.04 1.33
CA LEU A 163 -1.85 12.08 2.35
C LEU A 163 -3.27 12.11 1.74
N ARG A 164 -3.37 12.12 0.40
CA ARG A 164 -4.61 11.96 -0.35
C ARG A 164 -4.43 10.95 -1.49
N MET A 165 -3.82 9.79 -1.15
CA MET A 165 -3.39 8.78 -2.11
C MET A 165 -4.58 8.06 -2.75
N PRO A 166 -4.84 8.24 -4.05
CA PRO A 166 -5.89 7.51 -4.74
C PRO A 166 -5.41 6.12 -5.14
N ALA A 167 -6.35 5.21 -5.38
CA ALA A 167 -6.08 3.90 -5.95
C ALA A 167 -6.25 3.87 -7.47
N THR A 168 -5.75 2.81 -8.12
CA THR A 168 -6.12 2.49 -9.50
C THR A 168 -7.59 2.09 -9.54
N CYS A 169 -8.00 1.11 -8.74
CA CYS A 169 -9.39 0.69 -8.64
C CYS A 169 -9.65 -0.12 -7.36
N HIS A 170 -10.93 -0.28 -7.05
CA HIS A 170 -11.41 -1.26 -6.08
C HIS A 170 -11.39 -2.67 -6.70
N HIS A 171 -11.22 -3.73 -5.91
CA HIS A 171 -11.14 -5.10 -6.44
C HIS A 171 -12.44 -5.58 -7.12
N ASN A 172 -13.57 -4.97 -6.80
CA ASN A 172 -14.86 -5.23 -7.47
C ASN A 172 -15.12 -4.33 -8.68
N ASP A 173 -14.14 -3.51 -9.13
CA ASP A 173 -14.30 -2.72 -10.35
C ASP A 173 -14.43 -3.67 -11.56
N PRO A 174 -15.51 -3.59 -12.35
CA PRO A 174 -15.70 -4.48 -13.49
C PRO A 174 -14.61 -4.34 -14.57
N ARG A 175 -13.86 -3.22 -14.56
CA ARG A 175 -12.73 -2.98 -15.47
C ARG A 175 -11.43 -3.62 -14.97
N LEU A 176 -11.40 -4.27 -13.80
CA LEU A 176 -10.18 -4.84 -13.23
C LEU A 176 -9.40 -5.73 -14.22
N PRO A 177 -10.02 -6.67 -14.96
CA PRO A 177 -9.30 -7.49 -15.94
C PRO A 177 -8.65 -6.67 -17.05
N GLU A 178 -9.35 -5.65 -17.59
CA GLU A 178 -8.85 -4.75 -18.60
C GLU A 178 -7.70 -3.86 -18.08
N LEU A 179 -7.85 -3.32 -16.88
CA LEU A 179 -6.79 -2.53 -16.22
C LEU A 179 -5.52 -3.36 -16.01
N CYS A 180 -5.65 -4.64 -15.67
CA CYS A 180 -4.51 -5.55 -15.58
C CYS A 180 -3.81 -5.69 -16.94
N ASP A 181 -4.57 -5.89 -18.04
CA ASP A 181 -4.00 -5.99 -19.39
C ASP A 181 -3.29 -4.71 -19.82
N GLN A 182 -3.91 -3.55 -19.57
CA GLN A 182 -3.31 -2.24 -19.84
C GLN A 182 -2.02 -2.02 -19.02
N PHE A 183 -1.99 -2.45 -17.76
CA PHE A 183 -0.81 -2.33 -16.92
C PHE A 183 0.33 -3.24 -17.36
N LEU A 184 0.02 -4.47 -17.79
CA LEU A 184 1.00 -5.45 -18.25
C LEU A 184 1.55 -5.14 -19.64
N ALA A 185 0.85 -4.35 -20.46
CA ALA A 185 1.30 -3.97 -21.78
C ALA A 185 2.63 -3.21 -21.74
N ASP A 186 3.57 -3.58 -22.58
CA ASP A 186 4.87 -2.92 -22.68
C ASP A 186 4.74 -1.50 -23.22
N THR A 187 5.36 -0.56 -22.53
CA THR A 187 5.34 0.86 -22.88
C THR A 187 6.76 1.44 -22.80
N PRO A 188 7.66 1.07 -23.73
CA PRO A 188 9.05 1.52 -23.71
C PRO A 188 9.15 3.05 -23.64
N GLY A 189 10.12 3.59 -22.87
CA GLY A 189 10.36 5.01 -22.76
C GLY A 189 9.29 5.82 -22.00
N ARG A 190 8.32 5.16 -21.39
CA ARG A 190 7.29 5.81 -20.56
C ARG A 190 7.74 5.95 -19.10
N PRO A 191 7.13 6.88 -18.33
CA PRO A 191 7.30 6.96 -16.89
C PRO A 191 6.94 5.65 -16.19
N ALA A 192 7.51 5.45 -15.01
CA ALA A 192 7.15 4.32 -14.14
C ALA A 192 5.68 4.37 -13.75
N ARG A 193 5.06 3.20 -13.62
CA ARG A 193 3.62 3.01 -13.35
C ARG A 193 3.40 2.28 -12.04
N LEU A 194 2.36 2.69 -11.31
CA LEU A 194 1.91 2.04 -10.09
C LEU A 194 0.49 1.50 -10.29
N PHE A 195 0.31 0.20 -10.14
CA PHE A 195 -1.03 -0.38 -9.95
C PHE A 195 -1.34 -0.43 -8.46
N TYR A 196 -2.41 0.20 -8.04
CA TYR A 196 -2.85 0.22 -6.67
C TYR A 196 -4.27 -0.35 -6.56
N LEU A 197 -4.38 -1.60 -6.09
CA LEU A 197 -5.66 -2.27 -5.82
C LEU A 197 -6.06 -2.06 -4.37
N TRP A 198 -7.35 -1.85 -4.10
CA TRP A 198 -7.84 -1.77 -2.74
C TRP A 198 -9.20 -2.46 -2.56
N GLY A 199 -9.58 -2.70 -1.32
CA GLY A 199 -10.89 -3.25 -0.97
C GLY A 199 -10.95 -3.72 0.49
N HIS A 200 -11.95 -4.54 0.77
CA HIS A 200 -12.11 -5.23 2.05
C HIS A 200 -12.17 -6.73 1.79
N SER A 201 -11.37 -7.51 2.47
CA SER A 201 -11.30 -8.96 2.23
C SER A 201 -12.61 -9.69 2.52
N TYR A 202 -13.41 -9.17 3.46
CA TYR A 202 -14.72 -9.73 3.78
C TYR A 202 -15.71 -9.66 2.61
N GLU A 203 -15.51 -8.76 1.66
CA GLU A 203 -16.37 -8.67 0.47
C GLU A 203 -16.28 -9.94 -0.39
N PHE A 204 -15.10 -10.58 -0.45
CA PHE A 204 -14.95 -11.87 -1.14
C PHE A 204 -15.78 -12.97 -0.50
N ALA A 205 -15.84 -12.98 0.84
CA ALA A 205 -16.67 -13.92 1.59
C ALA A 205 -18.17 -13.63 1.41
N HIS A 206 -18.59 -12.38 1.63
CA HIS A 206 -19.99 -11.98 1.53
C HIS A 206 -20.56 -12.20 0.12
N ASN A 207 -19.77 -11.90 -0.92
CA ASN A 207 -20.20 -12.05 -2.31
C ASN A 207 -19.87 -13.42 -2.91
N GLN A 208 -19.19 -14.32 -2.15
CA GLN A 208 -18.71 -15.64 -2.61
C GLN A 208 -17.95 -15.54 -3.94
N ASN A 209 -17.11 -14.51 -4.10
CA ASN A 209 -16.41 -14.18 -5.33
C ASN A 209 -14.86 -14.20 -5.20
N TRP A 210 -14.33 -15.06 -4.35
CA TRP A 210 -12.89 -15.28 -4.15
C TRP A 210 -12.10 -15.51 -5.45
N HIS A 211 -12.78 -15.91 -6.53
CA HIS A 211 -12.16 -16.08 -7.84
C HIS A 211 -11.57 -14.76 -8.37
N ILE A 212 -12.15 -13.60 -8.05
CA ILE A 212 -11.66 -12.29 -8.49
C ILE A 212 -10.21 -12.08 -8.05
N ILE A 213 -9.92 -12.28 -6.78
CA ILE A 213 -8.54 -12.07 -6.27
C ILE A 213 -7.60 -13.20 -6.66
N ARG A 214 -8.09 -14.45 -6.80
CA ARG A 214 -7.28 -15.57 -7.31
C ARG A 214 -6.86 -15.34 -8.76
N ASP A 215 -7.78 -14.93 -9.63
CA ASP A 215 -7.51 -14.62 -11.03
C ASP A 215 -6.58 -13.42 -11.16
N PHE A 216 -6.79 -12.38 -10.35
CA PHE A 216 -5.90 -11.23 -10.27
C PHE A 216 -4.48 -11.65 -9.85
N ALA A 217 -4.33 -12.39 -8.76
CA ALA A 217 -3.03 -12.84 -8.26
C ALA A 217 -2.31 -13.72 -9.28
N LYS A 218 -3.02 -14.66 -9.91
CA LYS A 218 -2.47 -15.49 -10.97
C LYS A 218 -2.00 -14.68 -12.18
N LYS A 219 -2.74 -13.62 -12.56
CA LYS A 219 -2.42 -12.78 -13.72
C LYS A 219 -1.27 -11.84 -13.45
N MET A 220 -1.21 -11.27 -12.23
CA MET A 220 -0.29 -10.20 -11.88
C MET A 220 0.98 -10.69 -11.19
N GLY A 221 0.94 -11.85 -10.51
CA GLY A 221 2.05 -12.39 -9.73
C GLY A 221 3.16 -13.00 -10.58
N GLY A 222 4.35 -13.15 -9.97
CA GLY A 222 5.51 -13.81 -10.59
C GLY A 222 6.10 -13.11 -11.83
N ASN A 223 5.82 -11.84 -12.05
CA ASN A 223 6.31 -11.07 -13.20
C ASN A 223 7.54 -10.26 -12.84
N ASP A 224 8.69 -10.58 -13.45
CA ASP A 224 9.98 -9.93 -13.18
C ASP A 224 10.02 -8.43 -13.50
N LYS A 225 9.10 -7.93 -14.34
CA LYS A 225 8.97 -6.51 -14.66
C LYS A 225 8.21 -5.72 -13.59
N ILE A 226 7.61 -6.39 -12.60
CA ILE A 226 6.83 -5.75 -11.53
C ILE A 226 7.59 -5.81 -10.21
N TRP A 227 7.64 -4.70 -9.51
CA TRP A 227 8.04 -4.65 -8.11
C TRP A 227 6.80 -4.77 -7.23
N TYR A 228 6.71 -5.88 -6.50
CA TYR A 228 5.64 -6.11 -5.52
C TYR A 228 6.05 -5.46 -4.21
N ALA A 229 5.29 -4.46 -3.77
CA ALA A 229 5.66 -3.63 -2.62
C ALA A 229 4.45 -3.29 -1.77
N THR A 230 4.68 -3.05 -0.48
CA THR A 230 3.69 -2.44 0.41
C THR A 230 3.57 -0.95 0.13
N ASN A 231 2.54 -0.30 0.68
CA ASN A 231 2.34 1.13 0.47
C ASN A 231 3.50 1.95 1.01
N ILE A 232 4.03 1.59 2.20
CA ILE A 232 5.16 2.32 2.77
C ILE A 232 6.45 2.13 1.97
N GLU A 233 6.69 0.94 1.42
CA GLU A 233 7.85 0.70 0.55
C GLU A 233 7.80 1.59 -0.70
N VAL A 234 6.61 1.70 -1.34
CA VAL A 234 6.41 2.58 -2.50
C VAL A 234 6.65 4.05 -2.12
N TYR A 235 6.10 4.50 -0.99
CA TYR A 235 6.31 5.86 -0.48
C TYR A 235 7.80 6.15 -0.26
N ASP A 236 8.48 5.28 0.49
CA ASP A 236 9.89 5.47 0.85
C ASP A 236 10.78 5.50 -0.39
N TYR A 237 10.54 4.59 -1.35
CA TYR A 237 11.31 4.54 -2.58
C TYR A 237 11.12 5.78 -3.47
N VAL A 238 9.88 6.17 -3.72
CA VAL A 238 9.58 7.34 -4.56
C VAL A 238 10.06 8.63 -3.89
N THR A 239 9.92 8.74 -2.57
CA THR A 239 10.40 9.90 -1.82
C THR A 239 11.93 9.98 -1.83
N ALA A 240 12.62 8.85 -1.66
CA ALA A 240 14.07 8.78 -1.80
C ALA A 240 14.52 9.17 -3.21
N PHE A 241 13.85 8.66 -4.25
CA PHE A 241 14.15 9.02 -5.63
C PHE A 241 14.03 10.53 -5.89
N ARG A 242 13.02 11.20 -5.32
CA ARG A 242 12.83 12.65 -5.44
C ARG A 242 13.92 13.49 -4.75
N ARG A 243 14.78 12.85 -3.93
CA ARG A 243 15.92 13.48 -3.26
C ARG A 243 17.24 13.37 -4.03
N LEU A 244 17.24 12.70 -5.18
CA LEU A 244 18.44 12.66 -6.03
C LEU A 244 18.88 14.07 -6.40
N GLU A 245 20.18 14.31 -6.30
CA GLU A 245 20.82 15.59 -6.60
C GLU A 245 21.55 15.52 -7.94
N TYR A 246 21.37 16.53 -8.77
CA TYR A 246 21.91 16.58 -10.13
C TYR A 246 22.96 17.68 -10.24
N SER A 247 24.09 17.37 -10.90
CA SER A 247 25.06 18.42 -11.26
C SER A 247 24.46 19.42 -12.25
N ALA A 248 25.00 20.64 -12.28
CA ALA A 248 24.48 21.70 -13.14
C ALA A 248 24.50 21.35 -14.64
N ASP A 249 25.46 20.52 -15.07
CA ASP A 249 25.54 20.02 -16.44
C ASP A 249 24.71 18.77 -16.72
N GLY A 250 24.06 18.23 -15.65
CA GLY A 250 23.23 17.02 -15.72
C GLY A 250 23.98 15.70 -15.91
N ARG A 251 25.30 15.70 -15.85
CA ARG A 251 26.12 14.49 -16.11
C ARG A 251 26.37 13.64 -14.88
N ARG A 252 26.14 14.16 -13.68
CA ARG A 252 26.35 13.43 -12.43
C ARG A 252 25.10 13.46 -11.59
N ILE A 253 24.81 12.34 -10.95
CA ILE A 253 23.71 12.20 -10.03
C ILE A 253 24.25 11.67 -8.71
N HIS A 254 23.97 12.40 -7.62
CA HIS A 254 24.27 11.98 -6.27
C HIS A 254 23.03 11.44 -5.58
N ASN A 255 23.16 10.30 -4.90
CA ASN A 255 22.11 9.70 -4.10
C ASN A 255 22.40 9.91 -2.60
N PRO A 256 21.78 10.90 -1.94
CA PRO A 256 22.00 11.17 -0.51
C PRO A 256 21.22 10.24 0.42
N THR A 257 20.59 9.19 -0.10
CA THR A 257 19.70 8.30 0.68
C THR A 257 20.35 6.94 0.99
N ALA A 258 19.73 6.18 1.87
CA ALA A 258 20.17 4.84 2.24
C ALA A 258 19.74 3.74 1.24
N LEU A 259 18.90 4.07 0.24
CA LEU A 259 18.38 3.13 -0.72
C LEU A 259 19.21 3.10 -2.01
N TYR A 260 19.24 1.95 -2.67
CA TYR A 260 19.68 1.85 -4.06
C TYR A 260 18.56 2.36 -4.96
N LEU A 261 18.82 3.40 -5.75
CA LEU A 261 17.80 4.03 -6.60
C LEU A 261 18.09 3.75 -8.07
N TRP A 262 17.03 3.58 -8.84
CA TRP A 262 17.13 3.28 -10.26
C TRP A 262 16.44 4.35 -11.08
N LEU A 263 17.08 4.75 -12.17
CA LEU A 263 16.49 5.63 -13.18
C LEU A 263 16.75 5.10 -14.58
N SER A 264 16.03 5.61 -15.54
CA SER A 264 16.31 5.37 -16.95
C SER A 264 16.71 6.69 -17.62
N THR A 265 17.79 6.63 -18.38
CA THR A 265 18.26 7.72 -19.25
C THR A 265 18.61 7.14 -20.61
N GLY A 266 18.11 7.72 -21.70
CA GLY A 266 18.35 7.20 -23.04
C GLY A 266 17.80 5.79 -23.34
N GLY A 267 16.97 5.22 -22.44
CA GLY A 267 16.39 3.88 -22.57
C GLY A 267 16.98 2.85 -21.60
N ASP A 268 18.21 3.01 -21.16
CA ASP A 268 18.88 2.09 -20.23
C ASP A 268 18.55 2.40 -18.78
N ALA A 269 18.48 1.36 -17.96
CA ALA A 269 18.29 1.50 -16.52
C ALA A 269 19.66 1.61 -15.83
N VAL A 270 19.84 2.67 -15.04
CA VAL A 270 21.05 2.97 -14.28
C VAL A 270 20.75 2.90 -12.79
N CYS A 271 21.58 2.17 -12.03
CA CYS A 271 21.52 2.13 -10.57
C CYS A 271 22.41 3.22 -9.97
N ILE A 272 21.84 3.96 -9.02
CA ILE A 272 22.57 4.94 -8.21
C ILE A 272 22.66 4.36 -6.78
N PRO A 273 23.80 3.78 -6.38
CA PRO A 273 23.96 3.20 -5.04
C PRO A 273 23.79 4.24 -3.92
N SER A 274 23.45 3.77 -2.73
CA SER A 274 23.37 4.59 -1.52
C SER A 274 24.67 5.40 -1.30
N GLY A 275 24.57 6.70 -1.09
CA GLY A 275 25.68 7.61 -0.82
C GLY A 275 26.63 7.85 -2.02
N ALA A 276 26.35 7.24 -3.18
CA ALA A 276 27.23 7.36 -4.35
C ALA A 276 26.88 8.55 -5.26
N THR A 277 27.90 9.00 -6.00
CA THR A 277 27.74 9.87 -7.16
C THR A 277 28.11 9.09 -8.42
N VAL A 278 27.20 9.04 -9.39
CA VAL A 278 27.37 8.30 -10.65
C VAL A 278 27.38 9.27 -11.81
N GLU A 279 28.26 9.06 -12.79
CA GLU A 279 28.27 9.78 -14.07
C GLU A 279 27.36 9.05 -15.08
N ILE A 280 26.51 9.79 -15.81
CA ILE A 280 25.50 9.28 -16.75
C ILE A 280 25.63 9.89 -18.13
#